data_0b24a15f12e6c5542b062484259823e3
#
_entry.id   0b24a15f12e6c5542b062484259823e3
#
_cell.length_a   1.000
_cell.length_b   1.000
_cell.length_c   1.000
_cell.angle_alpha   90.00
_cell.angle_beta   90.00
_cell.angle_gamma   90.00
#
_symmetry.space_group_name_H-M   'P 1'
#
loop_
_entity.id
_entity.type
_entity.pdbx_description
1 polymer ?
#
loop_
_entity_poly.entity_id
_entity_poly.type
_entity_poly.pdbx_seq_one_letter_code
_entity_poly.pdbx_strand_id
1 'polypeptide(L)'
;MSKANWRFTILVLILAVTGLFFLFEASTVESVRLFNHPYYFVTQQAKWLVLAIILASITSFINLQIFQKLALPLYVVGLISLALPLLPGLGLTLNGASRWINVFGYSFQPVEIFKFFFINFYASLLAKKTNLASFIFFLIWPSLILLLQPDFGSLLVIIFSAMVMYFLSGVDLKLLALVVTGSFILGLVAILLIPYRRERLMSFVKQDVDIQAEAYHSHQVLLALGAGSWFGRGIGNSQQKYAYVPEASSDSIFAIIAEEVGFVGSSVIILLFAAYFFLAEAMIKEQKLSTYQFLLFYGILAWIAGQLLFNLGAVVAILPLSGMPLPFFSQGGSALVSVFFVSAILLNISKGQKISKSQSKMLR
;
A
#
# COMPACT_ATOMS: atom_id res chain seq x y z
N MET A 1 -0.66 8.75 26.44
CA MET A 1 -1.41 8.22 25.28
C MET A 1 -2.86 8.02 25.70
N SER A 2 -3.84 8.36 24.83
CA SER A 2 -5.24 8.02 25.10
C SER A 2 -5.46 6.50 25.04
N LYS A 3 -6.60 6.02 25.61
CA LYS A 3 -6.96 4.59 25.51
C LYS A 3 -7.09 4.15 24.03
N ALA A 4 -7.58 5.02 23.15
CA ALA A 4 -7.71 4.75 21.73
C ALA A 4 -6.34 4.58 21.05
N ASN A 5 -5.37 5.46 21.35
CA ASN A 5 -4.00 5.36 20.81
C ASN A 5 -3.30 4.06 21.21
N TRP A 6 -3.48 3.61 22.47
CA TRP A 6 -2.92 2.37 22.93
C TRP A 6 -3.54 1.15 22.20
N ARG A 7 -4.87 1.14 22.07
CA ARG A 7 -5.57 0.07 21.31
C ARG A 7 -5.13 0.01 19.86
N PHE A 8 -4.97 1.15 19.20
CA PHE A 8 -4.49 1.22 17.82
C PHE A 8 -3.06 0.67 17.71
N THR A 9 -2.17 1.06 18.63
CA THR A 9 -0.78 0.56 18.64
C THR A 9 -0.73 -0.97 18.83
N ILE A 10 -1.52 -1.52 19.74
CA ILE A 10 -1.62 -2.97 19.95
C ILE A 10 -2.13 -3.65 18.66
N LEU A 11 -3.16 -3.10 18.04
CA LEU A 11 -3.70 -3.68 16.79
C LEU A 11 -2.67 -3.69 15.64
N VAL A 12 -1.89 -2.61 15.48
CA VAL A 12 -0.79 -2.56 14.50
C VAL A 12 0.23 -3.66 14.77
N LEU A 13 0.58 -3.91 16.04
CA LEU A 13 1.49 -4.99 16.39
C LEU A 13 0.87 -6.38 16.16
N ILE A 14 -0.42 -6.56 16.47
CA ILE A 14 -1.14 -7.81 16.18
C ILE A 14 -1.13 -8.08 14.66
N LEU A 15 -1.46 -7.09 13.82
CA LEU A 15 -1.42 -7.22 12.37
C LEU A 15 -0.03 -7.63 11.88
N ALA A 16 1.03 -7.01 12.41
CA ALA A 16 2.40 -7.32 12.02
C ALA A 16 2.85 -8.73 12.44
N VAL A 17 2.51 -9.16 13.66
CA VAL A 17 2.86 -10.50 14.16
C VAL A 17 2.07 -11.56 13.40
N THR A 18 0.78 -11.34 13.16
CA THR A 18 -0.06 -12.23 12.35
C THR A 18 0.46 -12.30 10.91
N GLY A 19 0.84 -11.16 10.33
CA GLY A 19 1.45 -11.10 9.00
C GLY A 19 2.77 -11.86 8.92
N LEU A 20 3.65 -11.71 9.91
CA LEU A 20 4.91 -12.45 9.97
C LEU A 20 4.70 -13.97 10.10
N PHE A 21 3.69 -14.39 10.86
CA PHE A 21 3.31 -15.78 11.00
C PHE A 21 2.85 -16.37 9.64
N PHE A 22 1.91 -15.70 8.95
CA PHE A 22 1.42 -16.19 7.65
C PHE A 22 2.48 -16.06 6.55
N LEU A 23 3.36 -15.08 6.64
CA LEU A 23 4.50 -14.99 5.74
C LEU A 23 5.43 -16.22 5.90
N PHE A 24 5.69 -16.66 7.13
CA PHE A 24 6.44 -17.89 7.37
C PHE A 24 5.78 -19.08 6.68
N GLU A 25 4.47 -19.28 6.89
CA GLU A 25 3.72 -20.38 6.28
C GLU A 25 3.76 -20.34 4.74
N ALA A 26 3.51 -19.15 4.15
CA ALA A 26 3.47 -19.00 2.70
C ALA A 26 4.86 -19.10 2.03
N SER A 27 5.92 -18.66 2.71
CA SER A 27 7.26 -18.52 2.12
C SER A 27 8.20 -19.71 2.38
N THR A 28 7.86 -20.63 3.26
CA THR A 28 8.76 -21.72 3.69
C THR A 28 9.28 -22.55 2.51
N VAL A 29 8.40 -22.96 1.59
CA VAL A 29 8.75 -23.78 0.43
C VAL A 29 9.67 -23.01 -0.53
N GLU A 30 9.32 -21.77 -0.81
CA GLU A 30 10.13 -20.89 -1.67
C GLU A 30 11.51 -20.59 -1.04
N SER A 31 11.55 -20.35 0.27
CA SER A 31 12.79 -20.18 1.05
C SER A 31 13.73 -21.36 0.93
N VAL A 32 13.22 -22.57 1.06
CA VAL A 32 14.03 -23.79 0.93
C VAL A 32 14.53 -23.92 -0.51
N ARG A 33 13.68 -23.69 -1.50
CA ARG A 33 14.03 -23.83 -2.91
C ARG A 33 15.12 -22.86 -3.35
N LEU A 34 15.06 -21.58 -2.91
CA LEU A 34 15.96 -20.53 -3.37
C LEU A 34 17.22 -20.39 -2.50
N PHE A 35 17.11 -20.62 -1.19
CA PHE A 35 18.17 -20.32 -0.24
C PHE A 35 18.59 -21.52 0.59
N ASN A 36 18.00 -22.71 0.36
CA ASN A 36 18.24 -23.93 1.12
C ASN A 36 18.06 -23.74 2.66
N HIS A 37 17.18 -22.80 3.04
CA HIS A 37 16.92 -22.44 4.43
C HIS A 37 15.45 -22.01 4.63
N PRO A 38 14.65 -22.72 5.47
CA PRO A 38 13.22 -22.51 5.55
C PRO A 38 12.81 -21.14 6.14
N TYR A 39 13.68 -20.50 6.93
CA TYR A 39 13.40 -19.26 7.65
C TYR A 39 13.99 -18.01 6.96
N TYR A 40 14.52 -18.12 5.73
CA TYR A 40 15.22 -16.99 5.10
C TYR A 40 14.32 -15.73 4.98
N PHE A 41 13.14 -15.85 4.36
CA PHE A 41 12.27 -14.71 4.15
C PHE A 41 11.71 -14.15 5.46
N VAL A 42 11.30 -15.00 6.39
CA VAL A 42 10.76 -14.55 7.67
C VAL A 42 11.82 -13.85 8.53
N THR A 43 13.08 -14.32 8.51
CA THR A 43 14.17 -13.64 9.24
C THR A 43 14.51 -12.29 8.63
N GLN A 44 14.46 -12.15 7.30
CA GLN A 44 14.63 -10.86 6.65
C GLN A 44 13.47 -9.92 7.01
N GLN A 45 12.22 -10.39 6.94
CA GLN A 45 11.05 -9.60 7.31
C GLN A 45 11.08 -9.17 8.79
N ALA A 46 11.55 -10.05 9.70
CA ALA A 46 11.70 -9.71 11.11
C ALA A 46 12.74 -8.59 11.34
N LYS A 47 13.85 -8.58 10.60
CA LYS A 47 14.82 -7.46 10.64
C LYS A 47 14.18 -6.14 10.20
N TRP A 48 13.41 -6.17 9.11
CA TRP A 48 12.65 -5.02 8.64
C TRP A 48 11.58 -4.58 9.63
N LEU A 49 10.92 -5.51 10.33
CA LEU A 49 9.96 -5.20 11.39
C LEU A 49 10.61 -4.46 12.56
N VAL A 50 11.80 -4.89 13.01
CA VAL A 50 12.54 -4.18 14.07
C VAL A 50 12.88 -2.76 13.63
N LEU A 51 13.39 -2.58 12.39
CA LEU A 51 13.66 -1.27 11.84
C LEU A 51 12.39 -0.41 11.75
N ALA A 52 11.27 -1.01 11.29
CA ALA A 52 9.97 -0.35 11.18
C ALA A 52 9.47 0.16 12.54
N ILE A 53 9.59 -0.64 13.61
CA ILE A 53 9.21 -0.26 14.98
C ILE A 53 10.08 0.89 15.49
N ILE A 54 11.40 0.85 15.25
CA ILE A 54 12.32 1.93 15.65
C ILE A 54 11.94 3.23 14.94
N LEU A 55 11.80 3.20 13.60
CA LEU A 55 11.43 4.36 12.81
C LEU A 55 10.04 4.90 13.18
N ALA A 56 9.06 4.03 13.38
CA ALA A 56 7.72 4.41 13.83
C ALA A 56 7.77 5.09 15.21
N SER A 57 8.57 4.57 16.14
CA SER A 57 8.75 5.17 17.46
C SER A 57 9.31 6.58 17.36
N ILE A 58 10.37 6.79 16.57
CA ILE A 58 10.97 8.11 16.34
C ILE A 58 9.93 9.06 15.68
N THR A 59 9.27 8.59 14.62
CA THR A 59 8.29 9.37 13.84
C THR A 59 7.13 9.85 14.71
N SER A 60 6.71 9.06 15.69
CA SER A 60 5.61 9.41 16.59
C SER A 60 5.88 10.66 17.45
N PHE A 61 7.11 11.18 17.48
CA PHE A 61 7.53 12.39 18.21
C PHE A 61 7.92 13.55 17.29
N ILE A 62 8.02 13.34 15.97
CA ILE A 62 8.40 14.40 15.02
C ILE A 62 7.28 15.45 14.92
N ASN A 63 7.65 16.73 14.91
CA ASN A 63 6.68 17.80 14.71
C ASN A 63 6.13 17.76 13.27
N LEU A 64 4.82 17.58 13.11
CA LEU A 64 4.13 17.51 11.81
C LEU A 64 4.31 18.80 10.98
N GLN A 65 4.58 19.94 11.60
CA GLN A 65 4.88 21.18 10.87
C GLN A 65 6.15 21.09 10.02
N ILE A 66 7.10 20.22 10.40
CA ILE A 66 8.32 19.98 9.59
C ILE A 66 7.91 19.30 8.27
N PHE A 67 7.06 18.27 8.33
CA PHE A 67 6.54 17.61 7.12
C PHE A 67 5.74 18.56 6.24
N GLN A 68 4.94 19.44 6.83
CA GLN A 68 4.18 20.44 6.09
C GLN A 68 5.08 21.47 5.41
N LYS A 69 6.11 21.99 6.11
CA LYS A 69 7.06 22.96 5.56
C LYS A 69 7.91 22.35 4.45
N LEU A 70 8.31 21.11 4.60
CA LEU A 70 9.12 20.36 3.65
C LEU A 70 8.29 19.61 2.59
N ALA A 71 6.97 19.86 2.49
CA ALA A 71 6.09 19.08 1.63
C ALA A 71 6.54 19.08 0.15
N LEU A 72 6.85 20.24 -0.42
CA LEU A 72 7.33 20.34 -1.80
C LEU A 72 8.75 19.76 -1.97
N PRO A 73 9.75 20.09 -1.16
CA PRO A 73 11.06 19.43 -1.22
C PRO A 73 10.99 17.91 -1.14
N LEU A 74 10.22 17.36 -0.21
CA LEU A 74 10.04 15.91 -0.06
C LEU A 74 9.36 15.29 -1.29
N TYR A 75 8.37 15.96 -1.87
CA TYR A 75 7.72 15.52 -3.09
C TYR A 75 8.72 15.47 -4.26
N VAL A 76 9.56 16.50 -4.45
CA VAL A 76 10.55 16.54 -5.52
C VAL A 76 11.63 15.46 -5.33
N VAL A 77 12.18 15.33 -4.12
CA VAL A 77 13.13 14.26 -3.78
C VAL A 77 12.50 12.88 -4.01
N GLY A 78 11.23 12.72 -3.62
CA GLY A 78 10.47 11.51 -3.88
C GLY A 78 10.30 11.21 -5.37
N LEU A 79 9.99 12.21 -6.21
CA LEU A 79 9.91 12.02 -7.67
C LEU A 79 11.25 11.59 -8.26
N ILE A 80 12.34 12.22 -7.81
CA ILE A 80 13.68 11.83 -8.24
C ILE A 80 13.96 10.38 -7.84
N SER A 81 13.69 10.02 -6.57
CA SER A 81 13.88 8.65 -6.09
C SER A 81 13.01 7.63 -6.86
N LEU A 82 11.78 8.02 -7.20
CA LEU A 82 10.87 7.21 -7.99
C LEU A 82 11.40 6.95 -9.41
N ALA A 83 12.14 7.87 -9.99
CA ALA A 83 12.74 7.71 -11.31
C ALA A 83 14.05 6.88 -11.31
N LEU A 84 14.72 6.69 -10.17
CA LEU A 84 16.01 5.98 -10.09
C LEU A 84 15.99 4.56 -10.67
N PRO A 85 14.94 3.72 -10.47
CA PRO A 85 14.89 2.39 -11.05
C PRO A 85 14.92 2.36 -12.58
N LEU A 86 14.57 3.47 -13.25
CA LEU A 86 14.60 3.57 -14.71
C LEU A 86 16.02 3.82 -15.26
N LEU A 87 16.96 4.21 -14.39
CA LEU A 87 18.33 4.49 -14.81
C LEU A 87 19.13 3.20 -14.98
N PRO A 88 19.89 3.05 -16.10
CA PRO A 88 20.75 1.89 -16.31
C PRO A 88 21.74 1.69 -15.15
N GLY A 89 21.85 0.46 -14.66
CA GLY A 89 22.78 0.09 -13.59
C GLY A 89 22.32 0.35 -12.16
N LEU A 90 21.21 1.10 -11.93
CA LEU A 90 20.65 1.32 -10.61
C LEU A 90 19.39 0.47 -10.34
N GLY A 91 18.58 0.26 -11.37
CA GLY A 91 17.36 -0.53 -11.27
C GLY A 91 17.61 -2.02 -11.29
N LEU A 92 16.90 -2.75 -10.41
CA LEU A 92 16.76 -4.20 -10.47
C LEU A 92 15.52 -4.53 -11.29
N THR A 93 15.71 -5.22 -12.39
CA THR A 93 14.61 -5.70 -13.23
C THR A 93 14.16 -7.06 -12.74
N LEU A 94 12.98 -7.11 -12.13
CA LEU A 94 12.33 -8.33 -11.69
C LEU A 94 11.02 -8.50 -12.46
N ASN A 95 10.76 -9.66 -13.02
CA ASN A 95 9.55 -9.96 -13.79
C ASN A 95 9.24 -8.93 -14.91
N GLY A 96 10.27 -8.42 -15.59
CA GLY A 96 10.13 -7.45 -16.67
C GLY A 96 9.81 -6.01 -16.24
N ALA A 97 9.85 -5.71 -14.93
CA ALA A 97 9.62 -4.38 -14.39
C ALA A 97 10.80 -3.88 -13.55
N SER A 98 11.25 -2.66 -13.81
CA SER A 98 12.32 -2.00 -13.04
C SER A 98 11.71 -1.10 -11.98
N ARG A 99 11.41 -1.67 -10.80
CA ARG A 99 10.73 -0.98 -9.69
C ARG A 99 11.57 -0.89 -8.42
N TRP A 100 12.67 -1.63 -8.37
CA TRP A 100 13.50 -1.83 -7.20
C TRP A 100 14.88 -1.25 -7.42
N ILE A 101 15.52 -0.79 -6.37
CA ILE A 101 16.93 -0.42 -6.33
C ILE A 101 17.65 -1.26 -5.28
N ASN A 102 18.93 -1.55 -5.51
CA ASN A 102 19.77 -2.19 -4.50
C ASN A 102 20.44 -1.12 -3.65
N VAL A 103 20.18 -1.14 -2.35
CA VAL A 103 20.83 -0.24 -1.39
C VAL A 103 21.57 -1.11 -0.38
N PHE A 104 22.89 -1.12 -0.46
CA PHE A 104 23.76 -1.91 0.43
C PHE A 104 23.39 -3.41 0.52
N GLY A 105 22.99 -4.02 -0.59
CA GLY A 105 22.61 -5.44 -0.64
C GLY A 105 21.14 -5.73 -0.29
N TYR A 106 20.37 -4.72 0.06
CA TYR A 106 18.93 -4.83 0.30
C TYR A 106 18.14 -4.25 -0.85
N SER A 107 17.08 -4.96 -1.28
CA SER A 107 16.14 -4.43 -2.26
C SER A 107 15.21 -3.40 -1.60
N PHE A 108 15.15 -2.21 -2.19
CA PHE A 108 14.32 -1.11 -1.73
C PHE A 108 13.42 -0.64 -2.87
N GLN A 109 12.13 -0.43 -2.57
CA GLN A 109 11.15 0.06 -3.55
C GLN A 109 10.84 1.54 -3.26
N PRO A 110 11.32 2.48 -4.09
CA PRO A 110 11.17 3.92 -3.85
C PRO A 110 9.72 4.38 -3.76
N VAL A 111 8.79 3.74 -4.50
CA VAL A 111 7.37 4.11 -4.49
C VAL A 111 6.74 3.97 -3.10
N GLU A 112 7.24 3.07 -2.24
CA GLU A 112 6.69 2.87 -0.90
C GLU A 112 6.85 4.13 -0.03
N ILE A 113 8.01 4.77 -0.06
CA ILE A 113 8.23 6.05 0.62
C ILE A 113 7.58 7.21 -0.14
N PHE A 114 7.62 7.16 -1.49
CA PHE A 114 7.02 8.20 -2.32
C PHE A 114 5.53 8.39 -2.04
N LYS A 115 4.77 7.32 -1.80
CA LYS A 115 3.34 7.42 -1.44
C LYS A 115 3.10 8.37 -0.26
N PHE A 116 3.94 8.30 0.78
CA PHE A 116 3.85 9.25 1.90
C PHE A 116 4.21 10.69 1.47
N PHE A 117 5.29 10.89 0.73
CA PHE A 117 5.69 12.23 0.27
C PHE A 117 4.63 12.86 -0.61
N PHE A 118 4.00 12.05 -1.47
CA PHE A 118 2.88 12.44 -2.31
C PHE A 118 1.68 12.90 -1.45
N ILE A 119 1.22 12.08 -0.52
CA ILE A 119 0.08 12.39 0.35
C ILE A 119 0.36 13.63 1.21
N ASN A 120 1.56 13.75 1.78
CA ASN A 120 1.98 14.89 2.56
C ASN A 120 1.95 16.18 1.73
N PHE A 121 2.46 16.13 0.49
CA PHE A 121 2.43 17.27 -0.42
C PHE A 121 1.00 17.66 -0.81
N TYR A 122 0.16 16.68 -1.17
CA TYR A 122 -1.24 16.92 -1.52
C TYR A 122 -2.04 17.46 -0.34
N ALA A 123 -1.80 17.00 0.88
CA ALA A 123 -2.42 17.56 2.07
C ALA A 123 -2.04 19.05 2.26
N SER A 124 -0.77 19.40 2.00
CA SER A 124 -0.32 20.80 2.07
C SER A 124 -0.85 21.66 0.92
N LEU A 125 -0.93 21.09 -0.28
CA LEU A 125 -1.43 21.75 -1.49
C LEU A 125 -2.94 22.06 -1.35
N LEU A 126 -3.75 21.05 -1.05
CA LEU A 126 -5.21 21.17 -0.97
C LEU A 126 -5.66 21.98 0.25
N ALA A 127 -4.90 22.00 1.33
CA ALA A 127 -5.19 22.87 2.48
C ALA A 127 -5.15 24.37 2.12
N LYS A 128 -4.51 24.74 1.02
CA LYS A 128 -4.45 26.12 0.50
C LYS A 128 -5.55 26.45 -0.53
N LYS A 129 -6.58 25.62 -0.67
CA LYS A 129 -7.66 25.76 -1.66
C LYS A 129 -7.14 25.92 -3.10
N THR A 130 -6.28 25.01 -3.51
CA THR A 130 -5.64 25.04 -4.82
C THR A 130 -6.65 24.70 -5.94
N ASN A 131 -6.40 25.23 -7.13
CA ASN A 131 -7.20 24.98 -8.33
C ASN A 131 -6.96 23.57 -8.93
N LEU A 132 -7.90 23.11 -9.77
CA LEU A 132 -7.84 21.82 -10.45
C LEU A 132 -6.56 21.66 -11.31
N ALA A 133 -6.13 22.72 -11.97
CA ALA A 133 -4.95 22.67 -12.83
C ALA A 133 -3.68 22.28 -12.07
N SER A 134 -3.47 22.87 -10.88
CA SER A 134 -2.33 22.49 -10.01
C SER A 134 -2.47 21.06 -9.48
N PHE A 135 -3.69 20.63 -9.11
CA PHE A 135 -3.95 19.26 -8.71
C PHE A 135 -3.52 18.26 -9.80
N ILE A 136 -3.98 18.45 -11.03
CA ILE A 136 -3.66 17.59 -12.17
C ILE A 136 -2.17 17.69 -12.51
N PHE A 137 -1.58 18.88 -12.53
CA PHE A 137 -0.17 19.08 -12.86
C PHE A 137 0.77 18.23 -11.98
N PHE A 138 0.55 18.23 -10.67
CA PHE A 138 1.40 17.43 -9.78
C PHE A 138 1.05 15.93 -9.82
N LEU A 139 -0.15 15.54 -10.24
CA LEU A 139 -0.52 14.12 -10.40
C LEU A 139 0.11 13.48 -11.65
N ILE A 140 0.30 14.25 -12.72
CA ILE A 140 0.82 13.75 -13.99
C ILE A 140 2.23 13.14 -13.83
N TRP A 141 3.13 13.81 -13.11
CA TRP A 141 4.53 13.40 -13.03
C TRP A 141 4.73 12.00 -12.41
N PRO A 142 4.21 11.70 -11.21
CA PRO A 142 4.34 10.35 -10.66
C PRO A 142 3.59 9.33 -11.53
N SER A 143 2.47 9.71 -12.14
CA SER A 143 1.72 8.81 -13.02
C SER A 143 2.54 8.41 -14.24
N LEU A 144 3.21 9.34 -14.89
CA LEU A 144 4.08 9.05 -16.04
C LEU A 144 5.25 8.14 -15.65
N ILE A 145 5.92 8.41 -14.53
CA ILE A 145 7.04 7.58 -14.07
C ILE A 145 6.56 6.15 -13.77
N LEU A 146 5.44 5.98 -13.08
CA LEU A 146 4.89 4.66 -12.75
C LEU A 146 4.39 3.91 -14.00
N LEU A 147 3.89 4.63 -15.00
CA LEU A 147 3.56 4.04 -16.29
C LEU A 147 4.80 3.52 -17.02
N LEU A 148 5.93 4.22 -16.93
CA LEU A 148 7.21 3.79 -17.50
C LEU A 148 7.83 2.61 -16.75
N GLN A 149 7.53 2.45 -15.45
CA GLN A 149 7.98 1.32 -14.59
C GLN A 149 7.08 0.09 -14.66
N PRO A 150 6.08 -0.01 -15.50
CA PRO A 150 4.86 -0.82 -15.48
C PRO A 150 4.30 -1.12 -14.07
N ASP A 151 4.25 -0.09 -13.17
CA ASP A 151 3.72 -0.25 -11.80
C ASP A 151 2.30 0.32 -11.66
N PHE A 152 1.33 -0.45 -12.17
CA PHE A 152 -0.09 -0.06 -12.13
C PHE A 152 -0.67 -0.08 -10.73
N GLY A 153 -0.26 -1.03 -9.92
CA GLY A 153 -0.76 -1.16 -8.58
C GLY A 153 -0.50 0.11 -7.78
N SER A 154 0.74 0.57 -7.74
CA SER A 154 1.10 1.82 -7.07
C SER A 154 0.44 3.04 -7.70
N LEU A 155 0.29 3.07 -9.03
CA LEU A 155 -0.42 4.13 -9.74
C LEU A 155 -1.89 4.22 -9.29
N LEU A 156 -2.61 3.11 -9.23
CA LEU A 156 -4.00 3.06 -8.77
C LEU A 156 -4.14 3.56 -7.34
N VAL A 157 -3.24 3.16 -6.44
CA VAL A 157 -3.25 3.63 -5.03
C VAL A 157 -3.02 5.14 -4.95
N ILE A 158 -2.06 5.69 -5.72
CA ILE A 158 -1.77 7.13 -5.74
C ILE A 158 -2.98 7.91 -6.27
N ILE A 159 -3.56 7.49 -7.40
CA ILE A 159 -4.74 8.12 -7.98
C ILE A 159 -5.91 8.03 -7.00
N PHE A 160 -6.19 6.86 -6.44
CA PHE A 160 -7.27 6.67 -5.46
C PHE A 160 -7.10 7.59 -4.25
N SER A 161 -5.90 7.64 -3.66
CA SER A 161 -5.61 8.52 -2.52
C SER A 161 -5.77 9.99 -2.88
N ALA A 162 -5.29 10.41 -4.07
CA ALA A 162 -5.46 11.77 -4.56
C ALA A 162 -6.94 12.14 -4.72
N MET A 163 -7.76 11.24 -5.28
CA MET A 163 -9.20 11.47 -5.48
C MET A 163 -9.93 11.60 -4.15
N VAL A 164 -9.65 10.71 -3.18
CA VAL A 164 -10.24 10.81 -1.84
C VAL A 164 -9.86 12.13 -1.18
N MET A 165 -8.59 12.54 -1.24
CA MET A 165 -8.14 13.81 -0.67
C MET A 165 -8.77 15.01 -1.38
N TYR A 166 -8.91 14.97 -2.70
CA TYR A 166 -9.55 16.02 -3.49
C TYR A 166 -11.03 16.15 -3.13
N PHE A 167 -11.74 15.05 -3.00
CA PHE A 167 -13.13 15.01 -2.53
C PHE A 167 -13.27 15.65 -1.13
N LEU A 168 -12.44 15.23 -0.19
CA LEU A 168 -12.46 15.70 1.20
C LEU A 168 -12.01 17.17 1.36
N SER A 169 -11.35 17.73 0.36
CA SER A 169 -11.00 19.17 0.36
C SER A 169 -12.19 20.10 0.08
N GLY A 170 -13.37 19.55 -0.18
CA GLY A 170 -14.61 20.32 -0.36
C GLY A 170 -14.79 20.90 -1.77
N VAL A 171 -14.21 20.25 -2.79
CA VAL A 171 -14.41 20.64 -4.20
C VAL A 171 -15.75 20.20 -4.74
N ASP A 172 -16.18 20.86 -5.84
CA ASP A 172 -17.39 20.50 -6.56
C ASP A 172 -17.35 19.04 -7.06
N LEU A 173 -18.41 18.28 -6.78
CA LEU A 173 -18.56 16.89 -7.20
C LEU A 173 -18.50 16.73 -8.74
N LYS A 174 -18.88 17.76 -9.51
CA LYS A 174 -18.76 17.73 -10.98
C LYS A 174 -17.29 17.68 -11.41
N LEU A 175 -16.43 18.46 -10.75
CA LEU A 175 -14.99 18.43 -11.02
C LEU A 175 -14.38 17.10 -10.63
N LEU A 176 -14.80 16.52 -9.50
CA LEU A 176 -14.37 15.19 -9.09
C LEU A 176 -14.78 14.13 -10.13
N ALA A 177 -16.05 14.16 -10.57
CA ALA A 177 -16.54 13.23 -11.59
C ALA A 177 -15.75 13.36 -12.91
N LEU A 178 -15.41 14.58 -13.32
CA LEU A 178 -14.59 14.82 -14.51
C LEU A 178 -13.19 14.20 -14.36
N VAL A 179 -12.55 14.36 -13.22
CA VAL A 179 -11.20 13.81 -12.95
C VAL A 179 -11.24 12.29 -12.90
N VAL A 180 -12.24 11.70 -12.21
CA VAL A 180 -12.42 10.24 -12.14
C VAL A 180 -12.65 9.66 -13.53
N THR A 181 -13.59 10.23 -14.31
CA THR A 181 -13.90 9.78 -15.67
C THR A 181 -12.68 9.95 -16.59
N GLY A 182 -12.00 11.08 -16.54
CA GLY A 182 -10.78 11.33 -17.30
C GLY A 182 -9.66 10.35 -16.97
N SER A 183 -9.43 10.07 -15.70
CA SER A 183 -8.44 9.08 -15.26
C SER A 183 -8.80 7.67 -15.71
N PHE A 184 -10.08 7.30 -15.69
CA PHE A 184 -10.56 6.01 -16.16
C PHE A 184 -10.36 5.85 -17.68
N ILE A 185 -10.72 6.87 -18.47
CA ILE A 185 -10.51 6.87 -19.92
C ILE A 185 -9.03 6.78 -20.26
N LEU A 186 -8.18 7.57 -19.60
CA LEU A 186 -6.73 7.52 -19.82
C LEU A 186 -6.16 6.16 -19.44
N GLY A 187 -6.63 5.55 -18.37
CA GLY A 187 -6.26 4.20 -17.95
C GLY A 187 -6.64 3.16 -19.02
N LEU A 188 -7.86 3.22 -19.54
CA LEU A 188 -8.33 2.35 -20.63
C LEU A 188 -7.47 2.52 -21.89
N VAL A 189 -7.22 3.75 -22.31
CA VAL A 189 -6.38 4.04 -23.47
C VAL A 189 -4.96 3.48 -23.26
N ALA A 190 -4.37 3.68 -22.07
CA ALA A 190 -3.04 3.16 -21.75
C ALA A 190 -2.99 1.62 -21.76
N ILE A 191 -4.06 0.94 -21.36
CA ILE A 191 -4.18 -0.52 -21.43
C ILE A 191 -4.27 -0.99 -22.89
N LEU A 192 -5.10 -0.33 -23.71
CA LEU A 192 -5.35 -0.74 -25.08
C LEU A 192 -4.15 -0.49 -26.01
N LEU A 193 -3.38 0.58 -25.76
CA LEU A 193 -2.22 0.95 -26.60
C LEU A 193 -0.97 0.10 -26.33
N ILE A 194 -0.85 -0.53 -25.16
CA ILE A 194 0.34 -1.33 -24.82
C ILE A 194 0.00 -2.81 -24.96
N PRO A 195 0.62 -3.55 -25.93
CA PRO A 195 0.28 -4.94 -26.23
C PRO A 195 0.25 -5.85 -25.02
N TYR A 196 1.31 -5.83 -24.20
CA TYR A 196 1.41 -6.61 -22.96
C TYR A 196 0.23 -6.38 -22.00
N ARG A 197 -0.26 -5.15 -21.87
CA ARG A 197 -1.38 -4.79 -20.98
C ARG A 197 -2.71 -5.23 -21.54
N ARG A 198 -2.86 -5.08 -22.85
CA ARG A 198 -4.05 -5.55 -23.57
C ARG A 198 -4.19 -7.07 -23.45
N GLU A 199 -3.08 -7.81 -23.60
CA GLU A 199 -3.06 -9.26 -23.42
C GLU A 199 -3.46 -9.65 -22.00
N ARG A 200 -2.95 -8.93 -20.99
CA ARG A 200 -3.30 -9.13 -19.58
C ARG A 200 -4.80 -8.91 -19.30
N LEU A 201 -5.38 -7.85 -19.85
CA LEU A 201 -6.82 -7.59 -19.75
C LEU A 201 -7.63 -8.65 -20.50
N MET A 202 -7.18 -9.05 -21.69
CA MET A 202 -7.88 -10.05 -22.50
C MET A 202 -7.82 -11.44 -21.86
N SER A 203 -6.71 -11.84 -21.25
CA SER A 203 -6.61 -13.10 -20.50
C SER A 203 -7.53 -13.11 -19.28
N PHE A 204 -7.66 -11.96 -18.59
CA PHE A 204 -8.60 -11.81 -17.49
C PHE A 204 -10.06 -11.92 -17.94
N VAL A 205 -10.43 -11.31 -19.07
CA VAL A 205 -11.82 -11.31 -19.58
C VAL A 205 -12.19 -12.64 -20.22
N LYS A 206 -11.28 -13.26 -20.97
CA LYS A 206 -11.60 -14.49 -21.72
C LYS A 206 -11.53 -15.75 -20.89
N GLN A 207 -10.86 -15.74 -19.73
CA GLN A 207 -10.64 -16.89 -18.84
C GLN A 207 -10.16 -18.18 -19.57
N ASP A 208 -9.65 -18.03 -20.82
CA ASP A 208 -9.11 -19.14 -21.58
C ASP A 208 -7.84 -19.64 -20.91
N VAL A 209 -7.90 -20.87 -20.41
CA VAL A 209 -6.85 -21.52 -19.60
C VAL A 209 -5.58 -21.83 -20.42
N ASP A 210 -5.62 -21.57 -21.72
CA ASP A 210 -4.49 -21.84 -22.59
C ASP A 210 -3.40 -20.75 -22.50
N ILE A 211 -2.37 -21.06 -21.72
CA ILE A 211 -0.93 -20.80 -21.97
C ILE A 211 -0.39 -19.42 -21.57
N GLN A 212 -1.14 -18.47 -21.01
CA GLN A 212 -0.49 -17.26 -20.50
C GLN A 212 -0.25 -17.38 -18.99
N ALA A 213 1.00 -17.12 -18.56
CA ALA A 213 1.42 -17.24 -17.15
C ALA A 213 0.51 -16.50 -16.16
N GLU A 214 -0.17 -15.46 -16.59
CA GLU A 214 -1.09 -14.65 -15.76
C GLU A 214 -2.48 -15.27 -15.62
N ALA A 215 -3.02 -15.91 -16.67
CA ALA A 215 -4.27 -16.67 -16.57
C ALA A 215 -4.08 -17.86 -15.64
N TYR A 216 -2.92 -18.52 -15.72
CA TYR A 216 -2.51 -19.57 -14.79
C TYR A 216 -2.44 -19.06 -13.36
N HIS A 217 -1.78 -17.91 -13.12
CA HIS A 217 -1.67 -17.31 -11.78
C HIS A 217 -3.06 -17.02 -11.18
N SER A 218 -3.93 -16.31 -11.91
CA SER A 218 -5.29 -16.01 -11.44
C SER A 218 -6.10 -17.28 -11.16
N HIS A 219 -5.97 -18.29 -12.01
CA HIS A 219 -6.65 -19.57 -11.82
C HIS A 219 -6.17 -20.29 -10.55
N GLN A 220 -4.86 -20.36 -10.30
CA GLN A 220 -4.31 -20.98 -9.11
C GLN A 220 -4.72 -20.24 -7.82
N VAL A 221 -4.78 -18.89 -7.87
CA VAL A 221 -5.29 -18.09 -6.75
C VAL A 221 -6.75 -18.40 -6.45
N LEU A 222 -7.61 -18.52 -7.47
CA LEU A 222 -9.01 -18.91 -7.28
C LEU A 222 -9.17 -20.36 -6.78
N LEU A 223 -8.32 -21.27 -7.23
CA LEU A 223 -8.28 -22.65 -6.71
C LEU A 223 -7.91 -22.68 -5.23
N ALA A 224 -6.93 -21.87 -4.81
CA ALA A 224 -6.56 -21.74 -3.39
C ALA A 224 -7.75 -21.25 -2.55
N LEU A 225 -8.45 -20.20 -3.00
CA LEU A 225 -9.63 -19.67 -2.32
C LEU A 225 -10.73 -20.72 -2.20
N GLY A 226 -11.05 -21.42 -3.31
CA GLY A 226 -12.09 -22.46 -3.33
C GLY A 226 -11.74 -23.66 -2.44
N ALA A 227 -10.46 -24.05 -2.40
CA ALA A 227 -9.98 -25.15 -1.58
C ALA A 227 -10.06 -24.88 -0.07
N GLY A 228 -10.04 -23.60 0.34
CA GLY A 228 -10.16 -23.20 1.75
C GLY A 228 -11.53 -23.44 2.35
N SER A 229 -12.60 -23.48 1.57
CA SER A 229 -13.96 -23.68 2.07
C SER A 229 -14.28 -22.79 3.29
N TRP A 230 -15.08 -23.27 4.26
CA TRP A 230 -15.44 -22.51 5.46
C TRP A 230 -14.30 -22.40 6.48
N PHE A 231 -13.58 -23.49 6.76
CA PHE A 231 -12.65 -23.60 7.89
C PHE A 231 -11.19 -23.82 7.49
N GLY A 232 -10.90 -23.86 6.18
CA GLY A 232 -9.55 -24.10 5.67
C GLY A 232 -9.14 -25.57 5.68
N ARG A 233 -7.98 -25.83 5.10
CA ARG A 233 -7.30 -27.14 5.11
C ARG A 233 -6.45 -27.36 6.36
N GLY A 234 -6.37 -26.36 7.22
CA GLY A 234 -5.47 -26.33 8.38
C GLY A 234 -4.17 -25.58 8.09
N ILE A 235 -3.65 -24.94 9.13
CA ILE A 235 -2.38 -24.17 9.06
C ILE A 235 -1.25 -25.11 8.63
N GLY A 236 -0.42 -24.67 7.69
CA GLY A 236 0.68 -25.44 7.14
C GLY A 236 0.30 -26.41 6.01
N ASN A 237 -1.00 -26.64 5.74
CA ASN A 237 -1.50 -27.64 4.79
C ASN A 237 -1.90 -27.07 3.42
N SER A 238 -1.53 -25.84 3.10
CA SER A 238 -1.73 -25.29 1.76
C SER A 238 -0.99 -26.14 0.74
N GLN A 239 -1.70 -26.58 -0.32
CA GLN A 239 -1.07 -27.25 -1.46
C GLN A 239 -0.55 -26.24 -2.46
N GLN A 240 -1.18 -25.08 -2.55
CA GLN A 240 -0.84 -24.06 -3.52
C GLN A 240 0.50 -23.38 -3.24
N LYS A 241 1.01 -23.39 -2.01
CA LYS A 241 2.36 -22.90 -1.67
C LYS A 241 3.51 -23.72 -2.25
N TYR A 242 3.26 -24.95 -2.73
CA TYR A 242 4.27 -25.80 -3.36
C TYR A 242 4.56 -25.42 -4.82
N ALA A 243 4.73 -24.14 -5.09
CA ALA A 243 5.04 -23.53 -6.38
C ALA A 243 3.92 -23.57 -7.43
N TYR A 244 2.68 -23.83 -7.03
CA TYR A 244 1.53 -23.70 -7.92
C TYR A 244 1.06 -22.25 -8.04
N VAL A 245 1.10 -21.46 -6.94
CA VAL A 245 0.79 -20.02 -6.97
C VAL A 245 2.09 -19.23 -7.09
N PRO A 246 2.31 -18.49 -8.20
CA PRO A 246 3.40 -17.53 -8.29
C PRO A 246 3.24 -16.44 -7.22
N GLU A 247 4.36 -15.84 -6.77
CA GLU A 247 4.35 -14.72 -5.82
C GLU A 247 3.52 -15.02 -4.54
N ALA A 248 3.51 -16.29 -4.08
CA ALA A 248 2.71 -16.75 -2.94
C ALA A 248 3.04 -15.99 -1.64
N SER A 249 4.28 -15.54 -1.47
CA SER A 249 4.74 -14.78 -0.31
C SER A 249 4.53 -13.26 -0.43
N SER A 250 4.21 -12.74 -1.63
CA SER A 250 4.08 -11.30 -1.89
C SER A 250 2.61 -10.89 -2.12
N ASP A 251 2.18 -10.76 -3.36
CA ASP A 251 0.85 -10.23 -3.70
C ASP A 251 -0.29 -11.24 -3.56
N SER A 252 0.02 -12.55 -3.62
CA SER A 252 -0.96 -13.62 -3.50
C SER A 252 -1.03 -14.26 -2.10
N ILE A 253 -0.37 -13.68 -1.10
CA ILE A 253 -0.32 -14.27 0.26
C ILE A 253 -1.71 -14.50 0.84
N PHE A 254 -2.69 -13.63 0.55
CA PHE A 254 -4.07 -13.79 1.05
C PHE A 254 -4.74 -15.06 0.51
N ALA A 255 -4.41 -15.51 -0.70
CA ALA A 255 -4.93 -16.76 -1.24
C ALA A 255 -4.42 -17.98 -0.45
N ILE A 256 -3.13 -17.98 -0.09
CA ILE A 256 -2.54 -19.04 0.76
C ILE A 256 -3.18 -19.03 2.15
N ILE A 257 -3.34 -17.84 2.74
CA ILE A 257 -4.05 -17.69 4.02
C ILE A 257 -5.47 -18.28 3.92
N ALA A 258 -6.20 -17.90 2.88
CA ALA A 258 -7.58 -18.35 2.69
C ALA A 258 -7.67 -19.87 2.46
N GLU A 259 -6.71 -20.49 1.80
CA GLU A 259 -6.62 -21.95 1.69
C GLU A 259 -6.41 -22.61 3.06
N GLU A 260 -5.53 -22.04 3.92
CA GLU A 260 -5.18 -22.63 5.21
C GLU A 260 -6.25 -22.43 6.30
N VAL A 261 -6.84 -21.22 6.41
CA VAL A 261 -7.78 -20.86 7.49
C VAL A 261 -9.23 -20.72 7.02
N GLY A 262 -9.48 -20.83 5.73
CA GLY A 262 -10.82 -20.80 5.12
C GLY A 262 -11.48 -19.41 5.20
N PHE A 263 -12.78 -19.40 4.85
CA PHE A 263 -13.59 -18.18 4.85
C PHE A 263 -13.65 -17.51 6.23
N VAL A 264 -13.83 -18.29 7.30
CA VAL A 264 -13.94 -17.76 8.67
C VAL A 264 -12.64 -17.08 9.10
N GLY A 265 -11.48 -17.73 8.94
CA GLY A 265 -10.20 -17.17 9.30
C GLY A 265 -9.82 -15.94 8.45
N SER A 266 -10.10 -15.98 7.14
CA SER A 266 -9.90 -14.83 6.23
C SER A 266 -10.78 -13.65 6.62
N SER A 267 -12.04 -13.91 7.03
CA SER A 267 -12.94 -12.86 7.53
C SER A 267 -12.41 -12.20 8.80
N VAL A 268 -11.79 -12.96 9.71
CA VAL A 268 -11.14 -12.38 10.91
C VAL A 268 -10.03 -11.42 10.51
N ILE A 269 -9.21 -11.75 9.51
CA ILE A 269 -8.16 -10.85 9.02
C ILE A 269 -8.76 -9.56 8.45
N ILE A 270 -9.81 -9.66 7.64
CA ILE A 270 -10.53 -8.50 7.10
C ILE A 270 -11.10 -7.64 8.23
N LEU A 271 -11.66 -8.27 9.27
CA LEU A 271 -12.16 -7.56 10.46
C LEU A 271 -11.04 -6.87 11.26
N LEU A 272 -9.82 -7.43 11.30
CA LEU A 272 -8.67 -6.74 11.89
C LEU A 272 -8.30 -5.47 11.10
N PHE A 273 -8.38 -5.48 9.77
CA PHE A 273 -8.22 -4.27 8.96
C PHE A 273 -9.37 -3.29 9.18
N ALA A 274 -10.61 -3.75 9.25
CA ALA A 274 -11.73 -2.88 9.58
C ALA A 274 -11.55 -2.23 10.97
N ALA A 275 -11.07 -2.99 11.96
CA ALA A 275 -10.71 -2.46 13.27
C ALA A 275 -9.57 -1.42 13.20
N TYR A 276 -8.58 -1.59 12.29
CA TYR A 276 -7.53 -0.60 12.07
C TYR A 276 -8.13 0.77 11.67
N PHE A 277 -9.03 0.81 10.70
CA PHE A 277 -9.69 2.04 10.27
C PHE A 277 -10.58 2.61 11.37
N PHE A 278 -11.37 1.77 12.03
CA PHE A 278 -12.25 2.19 13.12
C PHE A 278 -11.48 2.79 14.31
N LEU A 279 -10.38 2.16 14.72
CA LEU A 279 -9.56 2.67 15.83
C LEU A 279 -8.79 3.93 15.41
N ALA A 280 -8.35 4.04 14.16
CA ALA A 280 -7.75 5.27 13.65
C ALA A 280 -8.74 6.44 13.75
N GLU A 281 -9.98 6.27 13.28
CA GLU A 281 -11.06 7.26 13.43
C GLU A 281 -11.33 7.60 14.90
N ALA A 282 -11.42 6.60 15.78
CA ALA A 282 -11.65 6.80 17.19
C ALA A 282 -10.57 7.65 17.88
N MET A 283 -9.31 7.62 17.35
CA MET A 283 -8.22 8.43 17.91
C MET A 283 -8.40 9.94 17.69
N ILE A 284 -9.07 10.33 16.60
CA ILE A 284 -9.19 11.75 16.20
C ILE A 284 -10.58 12.35 16.52
N LYS A 285 -11.55 11.55 16.94
CA LYS A 285 -12.95 11.95 17.11
C LYS A 285 -13.15 13.24 17.95
N GLU A 286 -12.28 13.44 18.94
CA GLU A 286 -12.33 14.60 19.84
C GLU A 286 -11.27 15.66 19.53
N GLN A 287 -10.50 15.47 18.44
CA GLN A 287 -9.38 16.35 18.09
C GLN A 287 -9.84 17.46 17.12
N LYS A 288 -9.38 18.68 17.38
CA LYS A 288 -9.52 19.77 16.41
C LYS A 288 -8.32 19.73 15.43
N LEU A 289 -8.50 19.10 14.30
CA LEU A 289 -7.48 19.00 13.27
C LEU A 289 -7.46 20.26 12.40
N SER A 290 -6.26 20.71 12.01
CA SER A 290 -6.13 21.67 10.90
C SER A 290 -6.50 20.98 9.58
N THR A 291 -6.85 21.75 8.53
CA THR A 291 -7.18 21.21 7.20
C THR A 291 -6.04 20.32 6.66
N TYR A 292 -4.79 20.72 6.87
CA TYR A 292 -3.64 19.91 6.50
C TYR A 292 -3.61 18.56 7.24
N GLN A 293 -3.79 18.57 8.57
CA GLN A 293 -3.79 17.33 9.37
C GLN A 293 -4.95 16.41 9.00
N PHE A 294 -6.14 16.99 8.76
CA PHE A 294 -7.30 16.25 8.30
C PHE A 294 -7.04 15.56 6.96
N LEU A 295 -6.55 16.29 5.96
CA LEU A 295 -6.25 15.73 4.64
C LEU A 295 -5.10 14.72 4.69
N LEU A 296 -4.07 14.96 5.50
CA LEU A 296 -2.96 14.01 5.70
C LEU A 296 -3.46 12.70 6.33
N PHE A 297 -4.31 12.79 7.35
CA PHE A 297 -4.89 11.65 8.04
C PHE A 297 -5.70 10.77 7.08
N TYR A 298 -6.67 11.36 6.40
CA TYR A 298 -7.52 10.61 5.46
C TYR A 298 -6.79 10.19 4.18
N GLY A 299 -5.80 10.93 3.74
CA GLY A 299 -4.92 10.53 2.64
C GLY A 299 -4.13 9.25 2.96
N ILE A 300 -3.60 9.12 4.19
CA ILE A 300 -2.95 7.90 4.67
C ILE A 300 -3.95 6.74 4.76
N LEU A 301 -5.14 6.96 5.31
CA LEU A 301 -6.18 5.92 5.37
C LEU A 301 -6.62 5.49 3.97
N ALA A 302 -6.77 6.43 3.03
CA ALA A 302 -7.08 6.14 1.64
C ALA A 302 -5.99 5.29 0.97
N TRP A 303 -4.71 5.58 1.22
CA TRP A 303 -3.62 4.73 0.72
C TRP A 303 -3.75 3.30 1.22
N ILE A 304 -3.84 3.10 2.55
CA ILE A 304 -3.92 1.75 3.15
C ILE A 304 -5.19 1.04 2.68
N ALA A 305 -6.33 1.73 2.63
CA ALA A 305 -7.60 1.18 2.14
C ALA A 305 -7.52 0.81 0.65
N GLY A 306 -6.96 1.68 -0.19
CA GLY A 306 -6.78 1.42 -1.61
C GLY A 306 -5.88 0.21 -1.84
N GLN A 307 -4.75 0.12 -1.14
CA GLN A 307 -3.83 -1.00 -1.25
C GLN A 307 -4.49 -2.32 -0.82
N LEU A 308 -5.25 -2.32 0.29
CA LEU A 308 -6.03 -3.47 0.74
C LEU A 308 -7.10 -3.88 -0.28
N LEU A 309 -7.92 -2.93 -0.73
CA LEU A 309 -9.02 -3.20 -1.66
C LEU A 309 -8.53 -3.71 -3.01
N PHE A 310 -7.47 -3.13 -3.55
CA PHE A 310 -6.92 -3.55 -4.84
C PHE A 310 -6.22 -4.91 -4.75
N ASN A 311 -5.52 -5.21 -3.64
CA ASN A 311 -4.94 -6.54 -3.42
C ASN A 311 -6.05 -7.59 -3.28
N LEU A 312 -7.01 -7.40 -2.37
CA LEU A 312 -8.11 -8.35 -2.18
C LEU A 312 -8.96 -8.50 -3.44
N GLY A 313 -9.24 -7.38 -4.15
CA GLY A 313 -9.99 -7.40 -5.40
C GLY A 313 -9.29 -8.20 -6.51
N ALA A 314 -7.96 -8.16 -6.53
CA ALA A 314 -7.16 -8.98 -7.44
C ALA A 314 -7.17 -10.46 -7.06
N VAL A 315 -7.04 -10.78 -5.77
CA VAL A 315 -7.07 -12.15 -5.25
C VAL A 315 -8.43 -12.83 -5.52
N VAL A 316 -9.55 -12.10 -5.36
CA VAL A 316 -10.90 -12.65 -5.67
C VAL A 316 -11.29 -12.49 -7.15
N ALA A 317 -10.33 -12.13 -8.03
CA ALA A 317 -10.52 -11.98 -9.47
C ALA A 317 -11.63 -10.98 -9.88
N ILE A 318 -11.88 -9.93 -9.07
CA ILE A 318 -12.69 -8.77 -9.47
C ILE A 318 -11.84 -7.79 -10.26
N LEU A 319 -10.54 -7.72 -9.96
CA LEU A 319 -9.56 -6.89 -10.62
C LEU A 319 -8.41 -7.75 -11.17
N PRO A 320 -7.72 -7.32 -12.23
CA PRO A 320 -6.52 -8.01 -12.69
C PRO A 320 -5.44 -7.95 -11.62
N LEU A 321 -4.62 -8.99 -11.52
CA LEU A 321 -3.49 -9.04 -10.59
C LEU A 321 -2.57 -7.84 -10.80
N SER A 322 -2.33 -7.08 -9.76
CA SER A 322 -1.65 -5.78 -9.83
C SER A 322 -0.25 -5.79 -9.22
N GLY A 323 0.18 -6.91 -8.61
CA GLY A 323 1.48 -7.02 -7.95
C GLY A 323 1.59 -6.14 -6.70
N MET A 324 0.47 -5.86 -6.03
CA MET A 324 0.46 -5.02 -4.83
C MET A 324 0.54 -5.86 -3.56
N PRO A 325 1.45 -5.53 -2.64
CA PRO A 325 1.54 -6.24 -1.38
C PRO A 325 0.33 -5.95 -0.47
N LEU A 326 -0.16 -6.97 0.25
CA LEU A 326 -1.14 -6.81 1.32
C LEU A 326 -0.45 -6.12 2.52
N PRO A 327 -0.94 -4.96 3.00
CA PRO A 327 -0.33 -4.24 4.11
C PRO A 327 -0.10 -5.16 5.33
N PHE A 328 1.05 -5.08 5.98
CA PHE A 328 1.52 -5.90 7.11
C PHE A 328 1.81 -7.38 6.82
N PHE A 329 1.20 -8.00 5.82
CA PHE A 329 1.22 -9.46 5.59
C PHE A 329 2.25 -9.87 4.54
N SER A 330 2.26 -9.17 3.40
CA SER A 330 3.12 -9.54 2.28
C SER A 330 4.60 -9.35 2.57
N GLN A 331 5.41 -10.18 1.93
CA GLN A 331 6.85 -10.01 1.88
C GLN A 331 7.21 -8.66 1.26
N GLY A 332 7.97 -7.84 1.97
CA GLY A 332 8.43 -6.55 1.47
C GLY A 332 8.89 -5.63 2.59
N GLY A 333 10.21 -5.49 2.76
CA GLY A 333 10.79 -4.67 3.83
C GLY A 333 10.40 -3.21 3.72
N SER A 334 10.51 -2.61 2.54
CA SER A 334 10.14 -1.20 2.30
C SER A 334 8.64 -0.95 2.50
N ALA A 335 7.77 -1.89 2.08
CA ALA A 335 6.32 -1.79 2.29
C ALA A 335 5.98 -1.85 3.79
N LEU A 336 6.58 -2.80 4.54
CA LEU A 336 6.35 -2.92 5.98
C LEU A 336 6.80 -1.65 6.74
N VAL A 337 8.00 -1.15 6.44
CA VAL A 337 8.53 0.08 7.04
C VAL A 337 7.61 1.27 6.75
N SER A 338 7.13 1.41 5.53
CA SER A 338 6.25 2.51 5.13
C SER A 338 4.90 2.47 5.85
N VAL A 339 4.28 1.29 5.99
CA VAL A 339 3.01 1.15 6.69
C VAL A 339 3.15 1.44 8.19
N PHE A 340 4.24 1.01 8.84
CA PHE A 340 4.54 1.37 10.22
C PHE A 340 4.80 2.86 10.39
N PHE A 341 5.57 3.45 9.47
CA PHE A 341 5.85 4.87 9.46
C PHE A 341 4.57 5.71 9.38
N VAL A 342 3.65 5.40 8.45
CA VAL A 342 2.41 6.17 8.33
C VAL A 342 1.43 5.87 9.48
N SER A 343 1.43 4.67 10.05
CA SER A 343 0.68 4.38 11.27
C SER A 343 1.17 5.22 12.45
N ALA A 344 2.48 5.49 12.55
CA ALA A 344 3.04 6.40 13.54
C ALA A 344 2.67 7.87 13.27
N ILE A 345 2.54 8.29 12.01
CA ILE A 345 2.01 9.62 11.66
C ILE A 345 0.55 9.76 12.12
N LEU A 346 -0.30 8.74 11.91
CA LEU A 346 -1.68 8.75 12.41
C LEU A 346 -1.72 8.90 13.94
N LEU A 347 -0.87 8.17 14.67
CA LEU A 347 -0.71 8.32 16.11
C LEU A 347 -0.22 9.73 16.51
N ASN A 348 0.67 10.31 15.73
CA ASN A 348 1.19 11.65 15.98
C ASN A 348 0.10 12.70 15.80
N ILE A 349 -0.70 12.62 14.74
CA ILE A 349 -1.85 13.50 14.49
C ILE A 349 -2.83 13.44 15.67
N SER A 350 -3.10 12.25 16.20
CA SER A 350 -4.05 12.03 17.30
C SER A 350 -3.58 12.58 18.65
N LYS A 351 -2.28 12.83 18.85
CA LYS A 351 -1.76 13.41 20.10
C LYS A 351 -2.13 14.89 20.26
N GLY A 352 -2.64 15.53 19.20
CA GLY A 352 -2.91 16.96 19.15
C GLY A 352 -1.61 17.78 19.35
N GLN A 353 -1.33 18.72 18.50
CA GLN A 353 -0.25 19.66 18.83
C GLN A 353 -0.74 20.52 19.99
N LYS A 354 -0.04 20.51 21.14
CA LYS A 354 -0.16 21.59 22.11
C LYS A 354 0.14 22.88 21.34
N ILE A 355 -0.92 23.67 21.09
CA ILE A 355 -0.77 24.98 20.48
C ILE A 355 0.30 25.70 21.30
N SER A 356 1.43 26.01 20.67
CA SER A 356 2.50 26.76 21.31
C SER A 356 1.86 28.07 21.83
N LYS A 357 2.09 28.38 23.11
CA LYS A 357 1.57 29.61 23.76
C LYS A 357 1.87 30.89 22.98
N SER A 358 2.81 30.85 22.04
CA SER A 358 3.13 31.94 21.11
C SER A 358 2.06 32.20 20.05
N GLN A 359 1.36 31.16 19.56
CA GLN A 359 0.29 31.34 18.54
C GLN A 359 -1.04 31.78 19.16
N SER A 360 -1.30 31.49 20.43
CA SER A 360 -2.50 31.99 21.10
C SER A 360 -2.47 33.51 21.36
N LYS A 361 -1.28 34.14 21.31
CA LYS A 361 -1.11 35.59 21.41
C LYS A 361 -1.32 36.34 20.08
N MET A 362 -1.26 35.66 18.93
CA MET A 362 -1.53 36.28 17.61
C MET A 362 -3.01 36.20 17.19
N LEU A 363 -3.84 35.46 17.92
CA LEU A 363 -5.27 35.28 17.65
C LEU A 363 -6.16 36.05 18.68
N ARG A 364 -5.56 36.85 19.52
CA ARG A 364 -6.22 37.87 20.37
C ARG A 364 -5.80 39.26 19.88
#